data_50ae8d0746875c7cf6fd986c4850b79e
#
_entry.id   50ae8d0746875c7cf6fd986c4850b79e
#
_cell.length_a   1.000
_cell.length_b   1.000
_cell.length_c   1.000
_cell.angle_alpha   90.00
_cell.angle_beta   90.00
_cell.angle_gamma   90.00
#
_symmetry.space_group_name_H-M   'P 1'
#
loop_
_entity.id
_entity.type
_entity.pdbx_description
1 polymer ?
#
loop_
_entity_poly.entity_id
_entity_poly.type
_entity_poly.pdbx_seq_one_letter_code
_entity_poly.pdbx_strand_id
1 'polypeptide(L)'
;RKAALVTAMVMMGVATTLIGLLPGYETIGPFAPILLILLRFVQGLAVGGQWGGAMLLVTESAPAEKRGFYGAFAQAGAPVGVILANIAFLIVTASVSTEALLDWGWRIPFLASIVLIGLSMYVQLTLEDTPAFKELIESTEPKEAKPRSPVVQALKTYPKEITLAAGAFLGVQVTFYILIVFSISYGTDPVSYTHLTLPTTPY
;
A
#
# COMPACT_ATOMS: atom_id res chain seq x y z
N ARG A 1 7.34 -14.87 -10.25
CA ARG A 1 7.34 -13.46 -9.82
C ARG A 1 6.05 -12.75 -10.22
N LYS A 2 5.66 -12.75 -11.51
CA LYS A 2 4.45 -12.10 -12.03
C LYS A 2 3.19 -12.51 -11.25
N ALA A 3 2.99 -13.81 -11.04
CA ALA A 3 1.85 -14.32 -10.28
C ALA A 3 1.79 -13.76 -8.85
N ALA A 4 2.93 -13.66 -8.14
CA ALA A 4 2.98 -13.12 -6.79
C ALA A 4 2.61 -11.63 -6.75
N LEU A 5 3.13 -10.83 -7.71
CA LEU A 5 2.77 -9.42 -7.85
C LEU A 5 1.28 -9.24 -8.17
N VAL A 6 0.75 -10.00 -9.14
CA VAL A 6 -0.68 -9.97 -9.48
C VAL A 6 -1.54 -10.36 -8.28
N THR A 7 -1.18 -11.43 -7.56
CA THR A 7 -1.92 -11.84 -6.35
C THR A 7 -1.91 -10.74 -5.29
N ALA A 8 -0.76 -10.12 -5.03
CA ALA A 8 -0.66 -9.03 -4.07
C ALA A 8 -1.53 -7.83 -4.49
N MET A 9 -1.52 -7.47 -5.78
CA MET A 9 -2.37 -6.38 -6.30
C MET A 9 -3.86 -6.69 -6.19
N VAL A 10 -4.27 -7.91 -6.52
CA VAL A 10 -5.68 -8.35 -6.37
C VAL A 10 -6.08 -8.32 -4.91
N MET A 11 -5.26 -8.85 -4.01
CA MET A 11 -5.52 -8.81 -2.57
C MET A 11 -5.68 -7.37 -2.06
N MET A 12 -4.77 -6.47 -2.45
CA MET A 12 -4.84 -5.07 -2.07
C MET A 12 -6.11 -4.40 -2.61
N GLY A 13 -6.43 -4.67 -3.88
CA GLY A 13 -7.59 -4.13 -4.54
C GLY A 13 -8.90 -4.58 -3.91
N VAL A 14 -9.04 -5.87 -3.71
CA VAL A 14 -10.21 -6.45 -3.06
C VAL A 14 -10.37 -5.90 -1.65
N ALA A 15 -9.32 -5.89 -0.84
CA ALA A 15 -9.38 -5.35 0.51
C ALA A 15 -9.76 -3.86 0.54
N THR A 16 -9.20 -3.04 -0.37
CA THR A 16 -9.55 -1.61 -0.49
C THR A 16 -11.02 -1.40 -0.87
N THR A 17 -11.51 -2.17 -1.83
CA THR A 17 -12.92 -2.12 -2.24
C THR A 17 -13.85 -2.54 -1.11
N LEU A 18 -13.52 -3.61 -0.40
CA LEU A 18 -14.30 -4.07 0.75
C LEU A 18 -14.32 -3.04 1.89
N ILE A 19 -13.24 -2.27 2.10
CA ILE A 19 -13.27 -1.15 3.06
C ILE A 19 -14.30 -0.10 2.61
N GLY A 20 -14.35 0.24 1.33
CA GLY A 20 -15.34 1.17 0.80
C GLY A 20 -16.79 0.68 0.89
N LEU A 21 -17.00 -0.64 0.92
CA LEU A 21 -18.30 -1.27 1.06
C LEU A 21 -18.67 -1.60 2.52
N LEU A 22 -17.76 -1.36 3.47
CA LEU A 22 -17.95 -1.75 4.87
C LEU A 22 -19.14 -1.01 5.48
N PRO A 23 -20.10 -1.72 6.10
CA PRO A 23 -21.19 -1.10 6.84
C PRO A 23 -20.67 -0.28 8.03
N GLY A 24 -21.35 0.80 8.36
CA GLY A 24 -20.99 1.65 9.50
C GLY A 24 -21.23 0.95 10.85
N TYR A 25 -20.68 1.56 11.90
CA TYR A 25 -20.84 1.06 13.28
C TYR A 25 -22.30 0.91 13.69
N GLU A 26 -23.17 1.81 13.22
CA GLU A 26 -24.60 1.79 13.51
C GLU A 26 -25.32 0.53 12.98
N THR A 27 -24.77 -0.09 11.92
CA THR A 27 -25.38 -1.27 11.28
C THR A 27 -24.87 -2.57 11.87
N ILE A 28 -23.55 -2.70 12.09
CA ILE A 28 -22.91 -3.96 12.51
C ILE A 28 -22.15 -3.83 13.84
N GLY A 29 -22.27 -2.70 14.52
CA GLY A 29 -21.67 -2.47 15.84
C GLY A 29 -20.17 -2.71 15.88
N PRO A 30 -19.67 -3.41 16.95
CA PRO A 30 -18.22 -3.64 17.16
C PRO A 30 -17.55 -4.45 16.03
N PHE A 31 -18.31 -5.12 15.17
CA PHE A 31 -17.75 -5.86 14.03
C PHE A 31 -17.19 -4.94 12.96
N ALA A 32 -17.67 -3.68 12.84
CA ALA A 32 -17.15 -2.73 11.87
C ALA A 32 -15.64 -2.45 12.05
N PRO A 33 -15.15 -2.03 13.22
CA PRO A 33 -13.73 -1.82 13.43
C PRO A 33 -12.91 -3.11 13.35
N ILE A 34 -13.44 -4.26 13.78
CA ILE A 34 -12.75 -5.55 13.67
C ILE A 34 -12.52 -5.90 12.20
N LEU A 35 -13.54 -5.81 11.36
CA LEU A 35 -13.42 -6.08 9.93
C LEU A 35 -12.47 -5.08 9.25
N LEU A 36 -12.52 -3.81 9.63
CA LEU A 36 -11.57 -2.81 9.13
C LEU A 36 -10.14 -3.17 9.45
N ILE A 37 -9.84 -3.57 10.69
CA ILE A 37 -8.50 -4.00 11.11
C ILE A 37 -8.05 -5.23 10.30
N LEU A 38 -8.91 -6.21 10.11
CA LEU A 38 -8.61 -7.40 9.31
C LEU A 38 -8.32 -7.05 7.86
N LEU A 39 -9.12 -6.18 7.23
CA LEU A 39 -8.88 -5.72 5.87
C LEU A 39 -7.57 -4.92 5.76
N ARG A 40 -7.25 -4.10 6.74
CA ARG A 40 -5.96 -3.39 6.82
C ARG A 40 -4.78 -4.35 6.97
N PHE A 41 -4.95 -5.42 7.74
CA PHE A 41 -3.94 -6.47 7.84
C PHE A 41 -3.69 -7.16 6.49
N VAL A 42 -4.75 -7.50 5.76
CA VAL A 42 -4.67 -8.07 4.40
C VAL A 42 -3.97 -7.11 3.43
N GLN A 43 -4.29 -5.82 3.49
CA GLN A 43 -3.60 -4.79 2.70
C GLN A 43 -2.09 -4.74 3.03
N GLY A 44 -1.74 -4.80 4.32
CA GLY A 44 -0.34 -4.82 4.76
C GLY A 44 0.44 -6.02 4.21
N LEU A 45 -0.15 -7.21 4.22
CA LEU A 45 0.44 -8.41 3.62
C LEU A 45 0.65 -8.24 2.10
N ALA A 46 -0.33 -7.66 1.41
CA ALA A 46 -0.25 -7.40 -0.02
C ALA A 46 0.89 -6.42 -0.37
N VAL A 47 0.99 -5.31 0.36
CA VAL A 47 2.07 -4.31 0.18
C VAL A 47 3.44 -4.93 0.40
N GLY A 48 3.60 -5.74 1.47
CA GLY A 48 4.85 -6.42 1.77
C GLY A 48 5.32 -7.33 0.62
N GLY A 49 4.40 -8.05 -0.01
CA GLY A 49 4.70 -8.90 -1.16
C GLY A 49 4.97 -8.12 -2.45
N GLN A 50 4.31 -7.00 -2.64
CA GLN A 50 4.39 -6.20 -3.85
C GLN A 50 5.64 -5.32 -3.91
N TRP A 51 6.00 -4.68 -2.82
CA TRP A 51 7.08 -3.70 -2.79
C TRP A 51 8.44 -4.28 -3.19
N GLY A 52 8.84 -5.40 -2.60
CA GLY A 52 10.08 -6.08 -2.93
C GLY A 52 10.11 -6.57 -4.38
N GLY A 53 9.00 -7.12 -4.88
CA GLY A 53 8.85 -7.58 -6.26
C GLY A 53 8.94 -6.45 -7.28
N ALA A 54 8.32 -5.31 -7.01
CA ALA A 54 8.37 -4.12 -7.87
C ALA A 54 9.78 -3.53 -7.93
N MET A 55 10.46 -3.45 -6.78
CA MET A 55 11.83 -2.95 -6.72
C MET A 55 12.80 -3.81 -7.51
N LEU A 56 12.71 -5.14 -7.37
CA LEU A 56 13.50 -6.08 -8.16
C LEU A 56 13.21 -5.96 -9.65
N LEU A 57 11.94 -5.86 -10.05
CA LEU A 57 11.56 -5.72 -11.46
C LEU A 57 12.22 -4.49 -12.08
N VAL A 58 12.16 -3.35 -11.41
CA VAL A 58 12.74 -2.09 -11.90
C VAL A 58 14.27 -2.17 -11.96
N THR A 59 14.92 -2.67 -10.91
CA THR A 59 16.39 -2.73 -10.85
C THR A 59 16.99 -3.76 -11.80
N GLU A 60 16.31 -4.88 -12.05
CA GLU A 60 16.75 -5.90 -13.01
C GLU A 60 16.54 -5.45 -14.47
N SER A 61 15.48 -4.67 -14.74
CA SER A 61 15.19 -4.15 -16.09
C SER A 61 16.02 -2.92 -16.45
N ALA A 62 16.60 -2.26 -15.46
CA ALA A 62 17.37 -1.03 -15.66
C ALA A 62 18.83 -1.32 -16.03
N PRO A 63 19.45 -0.51 -16.93
CA PRO A 63 20.88 -0.54 -17.18
C PRO A 63 21.67 -0.37 -15.88
N ALA A 64 22.79 -1.09 -15.72
CA ALA A 64 23.59 -1.14 -14.49
C ALA A 64 23.96 0.26 -13.97
N GLU A 65 24.31 1.18 -14.88
CA GLU A 65 24.69 2.56 -14.58
C GLU A 65 23.55 3.45 -14.09
N LYS A 66 22.31 3.10 -14.41
CA LYS A 66 21.09 3.90 -14.12
C LYS A 66 20.13 3.23 -13.14
N ARG A 67 20.53 2.12 -12.51
CA ARG A 67 19.67 1.38 -11.57
C ARG A 67 19.16 2.24 -10.42
N GLY A 68 20.03 3.09 -9.86
CA GLY A 68 19.64 4.03 -8.80
C GLY A 68 18.57 5.04 -9.25
N PHE A 69 18.72 5.59 -10.46
CA PHE A 69 17.78 6.53 -11.02
C PHE A 69 16.39 5.90 -11.25
N TYR A 70 16.34 4.74 -11.88
CA TYR A 70 15.07 4.03 -12.10
C TYR A 70 14.46 3.52 -10.80
N GLY A 71 15.28 3.07 -9.84
CA GLY A 71 14.82 2.69 -8.50
C GLY A 71 14.16 3.84 -7.74
N ALA A 72 14.61 5.07 -7.95
CA ALA A 72 14.02 6.26 -7.34
C ALA A 72 12.55 6.48 -7.79
N PHE A 73 12.20 6.13 -9.02
CA PHE A 73 10.80 6.21 -9.48
C PHE A 73 9.90 5.22 -8.75
N ALA A 74 10.38 4.02 -8.43
CA ALA A 74 9.61 3.06 -7.65
C ALA A 74 9.32 3.60 -6.24
N GLN A 75 10.29 4.30 -5.64
CA GLN A 75 10.12 4.95 -4.33
C GLN A 75 9.23 6.19 -4.39
N ALA A 76 9.27 6.95 -5.47
CA ALA A 76 8.41 8.12 -5.68
C ALA A 76 6.92 7.75 -5.78
N GLY A 77 6.60 6.51 -6.08
CA GLY A 77 5.22 6.03 -6.14
C GLY A 77 4.44 6.22 -4.83
N ALA A 78 5.08 6.05 -3.68
CA ALA A 78 4.42 6.21 -2.38
C ALA A 78 3.99 7.67 -2.11
N PRO A 79 4.86 8.69 -2.16
CA PRO A 79 4.44 10.08 -1.97
C PRO A 79 3.46 10.57 -3.03
N VAL A 80 3.62 10.16 -4.30
CA VAL A 80 2.66 10.49 -5.36
C VAL A 80 1.28 9.88 -5.05
N GLY A 81 1.24 8.64 -4.58
CA GLY A 81 0.01 7.98 -4.16
C GLY A 81 -0.69 8.73 -3.00
N VAL A 82 0.06 9.20 -2.02
CA VAL A 82 -0.48 10.01 -0.91
C VAL A 82 -1.07 11.32 -1.42
N ILE A 83 -0.38 12.02 -2.33
CA ILE A 83 -0.89 13.27 -2.93
C ILE A 83 -2.18 13.00 -3.68
N LEU A 84 -2.23 11.98 -4.54
CA LEU A 84 -3.44 11.63 -5.29
C LEU A 84 -4.61 11.24 -4.38
N ALA A 85 -4.35 10.49 -3.32
CA ALA A 85 -5.37 10.15 -2.33
C ALA A 85 -5.93 11.40 -1.63
N ASN A 86 -5.06 12.32 -1.20
CA ASN A 86 -5.50 13.57 -0.58
C ASN A 86 -6.30 14.44 -1.55
N ILE A 87 -5.89 14.53 -2.82
CA ILE A 87 -6.66 15.25 -3.85
C ILE A 87 -8.04 14.61 -4.03
N ALA A 88 -8.13 13.28 -4.10
CA ALA A 88 -9.40 12.59 -4.23
C ALA A 88 -10.33 12.87 -3.05
N PHE A 89 -9.82 12.84 -1.81
CA PHE A 89 -10.59 13.20 -0.63
C PHE A 89 -10.99 14.69 -0.63
N LEU A 90 -10.10 15.58 -1.03
CA LEU A 90 -10.38 17.02 -1.14
C LEU A 90 -11.51 17.29 -2.14
N ILE A 91 -11.50 16.64 -3.30
CA ILE A 91 -12.57 16.76 -4.29
C ILE A 91 -13.90 16.30 -3.70
N VAL A 92 -13.90 15.15 -3.02
CA VAL A 92 -15.14 14.64 -2.40
C VAL A 92 -15.63 15.57 -1.31
N THR A 93 -14.78 16.02 -0.39
CA THR A 93 -15.17 16.94 0.69
C THR A 93 -15.67 18.29 0.18
N ALA A 94 -15.16 18.77 -0.94
CA ALA A 94 -15.63 20.00 -1.58
C ALA A 94 -16.94 19.81 -2.37
N SER A 95 -17.28 18.56 -2.72
CA SER A 95 -18.43 18.27 -3.61
C SER A 95 -19.68 17.84 -2.85
N VAL A 96 -19.56 17.40 -1.59
CA VAL A 96 -20.69 16.90 -0.79
C VAL A 96 -20.78 17.63 0.56
N SER A 97 -21.97 17.67 1.16
CA SER A 97 -22.14 18.21 2.50
C SER A 97 -21.42 17.35 3.56
N THR A 98 -21.10 17.95 4.71
CA THR A 98 -20.45 17.23 5.82
C THR A 98 -21.25 16.02 6.28
N GLU A 99 -22.58 16.13 6.32
CA GLU A 99 -23.46 15.02 6.68
C GLU A 99 -23.38 13.88 5.65
N ALA A 100 -23.47 14.19 4.36
CA ALA A 100 -23.35 13.22 3.29
C ALA A 100 -21.94 12.61 3.23
N LEU A 101 -20.90 13.37 3.57
CA LEU A 101 -19.53 12.86 3.67
C LEU A 101 -19.42 11.80 4.77
N LEU A 102 -19.96 12.06 5.96
CA LEU A 102 -19.91 11.12 7.09
C LEU A 102 -20.77 9.88 6.88
N ASP A 103 -21.91 10.02 6.19
CA ASP A 103 -22.81 8.90 5.92
C ASP A 103 -22.26 7.96 4.84
N TRP A 104 -21.95 8.47 3.66
CA TRP A 104 -21.53 7.64 2.52
C TRP A 104 -20.35 8.19 1.71
N GLY A 105 -20.12 9.50 1.70
CA GLY A 105 -19.17 10.17 0.80
C GLY A 105 -17.72 9.70 0.96
N TRP A 106 -17.32 9.34 2.17
CA TRP A 106 -15.98 8.81 2.45
C TRP A 106 -15.67 7.49 1.70
N ARG A 107 -16.70 6.77 1.22
CA ARG A 107 -16.55 5.54 0.46
C ARG A 107 -16.10 5.78 -0.98
N ILE A 108 -16.39 6.95 -1.54
CA ILE A 108 -16.12 7.27 -2.96
C ILE A 108 -14.64 7.06 -3.32
N PRO A 109 -13.65 7.58 -2.60
CA PRO A 109 -12.24 7.39 -2.94
C PRO A 109 -11.82 5.91 -2.90
N PHE A 110 -12.36 5.13 -1.98
CA PHE A 110 -12.09 3.69 -1.90
C PHE A 110 -12.69 2.93 -3.08
N LEU A 111 -13.89 3.25 -3.50
CA LEU A 111 -14.54 2.64 -4.65
C LEU A 111 -13.89 3.09 -5.97
N ALA A 112 -13.50 4.37 -6.09
CA ALA A 112 -12.77 4.88 -7.23
C ALA A 112 -11.42 4.16 -7.44
N SER A 113 -10.83 3.61 -6.38
CA SER A 113 -9.59 2.83 -6.48
C SER A 113 -9.73 1.57 -7.36
N ILE A 114 -10.93 1.07 -7.59
CA ILE A 114 -11.19 -0.06 -8.50
C ILE A 114 -10.65 0.23 -9.91
N VAL A 115 -10.82 1.47 -10.39
CA VAL A 115 -10.33 1.88 -11.70
C VAL A 115 -8.79 1.82 -11.75
N LEU A 116 -8.13 2.32 -10.70
CA LEU A 116 -6.67 2.29 -10.59
C LEU A 116 -6.14 0.86 -10.49
N ILE A 117 -6.86 -0.01 -9.75
CA ILE A 117 -6.52 -1.42 -9.64
C ILE A 117 -6.65 -2.12 -10.98
N GLY A 118 -7.74 -1.87 -11.71
CA GLY A 118 -7.94 -2.42 -13.05
C GLY A 118 -6.85 -1.99 -14.02
N LEU A 119 -6.48 -0.71 -14.03
CA LEU A 119 -5.38 -0.18 -14.84
C LEU A 119 -4.05 -0.81 -14.44
N SER A 120 -3.76 -0.89 -13.15
CA SER A 120 -2.54 -1.47 -12.62
C SER A 120 -2.42 -2.96 -12.98
N MET A 121 -3.53 -3.69 -12.89
CA MET A 121 -3.60 -5.10 -13.27
C MET A 121 -3.40 -5.29 -14.79
N TYR A 122 -3.99 -4.44 -15.60
CA TYR A 122 -3.78 -4.44 -17.06
C TYR A 122 -2.29 -4.25 -17.39
N VAL A 123 -1.64 -3.25 -16.82
CA VAL A 123 -0.21 -3.01 -17.01
C VAL A 123 0.61 -4.23 -16.59
N GLN A 124 0.33 -4.80 -15.41
CA GLN A 124 1.09 -5.94 -14.89
C GLN A 124 0.91 -7.22 -15.72
N LEU A 125 -0.26 -7.43 -16.28
CA LEU A 125 -0.53 -8.58 -17.15
C LEU A 125 0.13 -8.42 -18.53
N THR A 126 0.29 -7.19 -19.00
CA THR A 126 0.91 -6.87 -20.30
C THR A 126 2.44 -6.89 -20.24
N LEU A 127 3.04 -6.60 -19.07
CA LEU A 127 4.48 -6.67 -18.89
C LEU A 127 5.00 -8.10 -19.03
N GLU A 128 6.05 -8.28 -19.81
CA GLU A 128 6.78 -9.55 -19.90
C GLU A 128 7.69 -9.76 -18.69
N ASP A 129 8.02 -11.04 -18.42
CA ASP A 129 9.02 -11.39 -17.42
C ASP A 129 10.41 -10.89 -17.87
N THR A 130 11.22 -10.45 -16.89
CA THR A 130 12.56 -9.94 -17.16
C THR A 130 13.48 -11.03 -17.76
N PRO A 131 14.43 -10.67 -18.65
CA PRO A 131 15.38 -11.63 -19.21
C PRO A 131 16.11 -12.42 -18.13
N ALA A 132 16.56 -11.76 -17.07
CA ALA A 132 17.23 -12.40 -15.94
C ALA A 132 16.36 -13.46 -15.23
N PHE A 133 15.05 -13.29 -15.21
CA PHE A 133 14.13 -14.28 -14.63
C PHE A 133 13.87 -15.46 -15.59
N LYS A 134 13.82 -15.20 -16.90
CA LYS A 134 13.71 -16.25 -17.92
C LYS A 134 14.95 -17.16 -17.88
N GLU A 135 16.14 -16.59 -17.81
CA GLU A 135 17.41 -17.34 -17.65
C GLU A 135 17.44 -18.18 -16.36
N LEU A 136 16.93 -17.62 -15.24
CA LEU A 136 16.89 -18.35 -13.97
C LEU A 136 15.94 -19.55 -14.03
N ILE A 137 14.83 -19.46 -14.73
CA ILE A 137 13.89 -20.59 -14.92
C ILE A 137 14.52 -21.64 -15.82
N GLU A 138 15.18 -21.24 -16.91
CA GLU A 138 15.82 -22.14 -17.86
C GLU A 138 17.03 -22.88 -17.24
N SER A 139 17.76 -22.21 -16.34
CA SER A 139 18.92 -22.81 -15.65
C SER A 139 18.54 -23.72 -14.47
N THR A 140 17.27 -23.68 -14.04
CA THR A 140 16.81 -24.55 -12.96
C THR A 140 16.27 -25.85 -13.53
N GLU A 141 17.09 -26.91 -13.48
CA GLU A 141 16.64 -28.26 -13.82
C GLU A 141 15.39 -28.65 -13.00
N PRO A 142 14.45 -29.41 -13.58
CA PRO A 142 13.25 -29.86 -12.88
C PRO A 142 13.64 -30.85 -11.77
N LYS A 143 14.01 -30.33 -10.60
CA LYS A 143 14.16 -31.16 -9.41
C LYS A 143 12.80 -31.65 -8.94
N GLU A 144 12.66 -32.93 -8.82
CA GLU A 144 11.51 -33.76 -8.46
C GLU A 144 10.92 -33.49 -7.07
N ALA A 145 10.75 -32.27 -6.64
CA ALA A 145 9.95 -31.97 -5.45
C ALA A 145 9.25 -30.65 -5.65
N LYS A 146 7.92 -30.66 -5.69
CA LYS A 146 7.13 -29.44 -5.57
C LYS A 146 7.65 -28.63 -4.36
N PRO A 147 8.30 -27.50 -4.53
CA PRO A 147 8.85 -26.77 -3.40
C PRO A 147 7.68 -26.35 -2.50
N ARG A 148 7.77 -26.69 -1.21
CA ARG A 148 6.94 -26.05 -0.19
C ARG A 148 7.05 -24.56 -0.39
N SER A 149 5.93 -23.83 -0.22
CA SER A 149 5.89 -22.38 -0.41
C SER A 149 7.20 -21.73 0.09
N PRO A 150 7.91 -20.93 -0.75
CA PRO A 150 9.17 -20.29 -0.36
C PRO A 150 9.05 -19.48 0.93
N VAL A 151 7.88 -18.90 1.18
CA VAL A 151 7.57 -18.14 2.40
C VAL A 151 7.61 -19.06 3.64
N VAL A 152 6.98 -20.23 3.57
CA VAL A 152 6.98 -21.18 4.69
C VAL A 152 8.38 -21.71 4.95
N GLN A 153 9.17 -21.93 3.91
CA GLN A 153 10.56 -22.33 4.05
C GLN A 153 11.40 -21.23 4.71
N ALA A 154 11.30 -19.99 4.25
CA ALA A 154 12.00 -18.86 4.84
C ALA A 154 11.66 -18.68 6.32
N LEU A 155 10.37 -18.72 6.69
CA LEU A 155 9.89 -18.62 8.07
C LEU A 155 10.42 -19.74 8.97
N LYS A 156 10.61 -20.95 8.43
CA LYS A 156 11.17 -22.09 9.19
C LYS A 156 12.68 -22.04 9.31
N THR A 157 13.37 -21.54 8.27
CA THR A 157 14.84 -21.55 8.23
C THR A 157 15.45 -20.35 8.94
N TYR A 158 14.80 -19.18 8.83
CA TYR A 158 15.32 -17.90 9.35
C TYR A 158 14.32 -17.14 10.25
N PRO A 159 13.69 -17.78 11.26
CA PRO A 159 12.66 -17.14 12.07
C PRO A 159 13.20 -15.94 12.87
N LYS A 160 14.42 -16.04 13.39
CA LYS A 160 15.06 -14.98 14.18
C LYS A 160 15.36 -13.74 13.34
N GLU A 161 15.96 -13.94 12.17
CA GLU A 161 16.31 -12.87 11.23
C GLU A 161 15.08 -12.14 10.74
N ILE A 162 14.02 -12.89 10.42
CA ILE A 162 12.73 -12.33 9.98
C ILE A 162 12.10 -11.52 11.11
N THR A 163 12.10 -12.01 12.33
CA THR A 163 11.53 -11.29 13.50
C THR A 163 12.32 -10.02 13.79
N LEU A 164 13.65 -10.07 13.74
CA LEU A 164 14.50 -8.88 13.94
C LEU A 164 14.29 -7.84 12.84
N ALA A 165 14.24 -8.27 11.58
CA ALA A 165 13.99 -7.38 10.45
C ALA A 165 12.59 -6.74 10.55
N ALA A 166 11.58 -7.52 10.89
CA ALA A 166 10.22 -7.03 11.12
C ALA A 166 10.17 -6.01 12.26
N GLY A 167 10.86 -6.28 13.38
CA GLY A 167 10.93 -5.36 14.51
C GLY A 167 11.65 -4.06 14.16
N ALA A 168 12.76 -4.13 13.44
CA ALA A 168 13.48 -2.95 12.97
C ALA A 168 12.61 -2.09 12.02
N PHE A 169 11.93 -2.73 11.07
CA PHE A 169 11.03 -2.04 10.15
C PHE A 169 9.82 -1.42 10.88
N LEU A 170 9.24 -2.13 11.85
CA LEU A 170 8.17 -1.61 12.70
C LEU A 170 8.61 -0.33 13.41
N GLY A 171 9.83 -0.31 14.00
CA GLY A 171 10.37 0.87 14.67
C GLY A 171 10.46 2.09 13.73
N VAL A 172 10.95 1.90 12.51
CA VAL A 172 11.01 2.96 11.49
C VAL A 172 9.61 3.48 11.16
N GLN A 173 8.66 2.59 10.93
CA GLN A 173 7.29 2.97 10.57
C GLN A 173 6.55 3.67 11.71
N VAL A 174 6.68 3.20 12.94
CA VAL A 174 6.10 3.86 14.12
C VAL A 174 6.65 5.27 14.27
N THR A 175 7.97 5.45 14.16
CA THR A 175 8.61 6.78 14.22
C THR A 175 8.09 7.70 13.12
N PHE A 176 7.98 7.20 11.89
CA PHE A 176 7.45 7.95 10.74
C PHE A 176 6.02 8.43 10.98
N TYR A 177 5.14 7.53 11.45
CA TYR A 177 3.74 7.89 11.71
C TYR A 177 3.60 8.83 12.91
N ILE A 178 4.39 8.66 13.97
CA ILE A 178 4.40 9.60 15.10
C ILE A 178 4.81 10.99 14.61
N LEU A 179 5.88 11.11 13.82
CA LEU A 179 6.35 12.40 13.34
C LEU A 179 5.34 13.09 12.42
N ILE A 180 4.70 12.36 11.52
CA ILE A 180 3.79 12.98 10.53
C ILE A 180 2.40 13.20 11.13
N VAL A 181 1.77 12.16 11.67
CA VAL A 181 0.36 12.22 12.07
C VAL A 181 0.22 12.92 13.43
N PHE A 182 1.01 12.50 14.41
CA PHE A 182 0.92 13.06 15.75
C PHE A 182 1.37 14.52 15.79
N SER A 183 2.45 14.90 15.08
CA SER A 183 2.92 16.29 15.09
C SER A 183 1.92 17.25 14.46
N ILE A 184 1.21 16.83 13.42
CA ILE A 184 0.14 17.64 12.82
C ILE A 184 -1.04 17.78 13.81
N SER A 185 -1.52 16.67 14.34
CA SER A 185 -2.63 16.66 15.29
C SER A 185 -2.31 17.45 16.56
N TYR A 186 -1.11 17.26 17.12
CA TYR A 186 -0.66 18.00 18.30
C TYR A 186 -0.51 19.50 18.04
N GLY A 187 -0.03 19.88 16.85
CA GLY A 187 0.12 21.28 16.47
C GLY A 187 -1.21 22.00 16.25
N THR A 188 -2.22 21.29 15.75
CA THR A 188 -3.52 21.90 15.43
C THR A 188 -4.47 21.97 16.64
N ASP A 189 -4.54 20.94 17.47
CA ASP A 189 -5.50 20.86 18.57
C ASP A 189 -5.01 21.46 19.90
N PRO A 190 -3.93 20.96 20.56
CA PRO A 190 -3.54 21.45 21.88
C PRO A 190 -2.79 22.79 21.87
N VAL A 191 -2.09 23.12 20.78
CA VAL A 191 -1.18 24.28 20.72
C VAL A 191 -1.75 25.41 19.85
N SER A 192 -2.88 25.18 19.17
CA SER A 192 -3.57 26.19 18.35
C SER A 192 -2.64 27.02 17.46
N TYR A 193 -1.69 26.36 16.79
CA TYR A 193 -0.87 27.03 15.79
C TYR A 193 -1.71 27.40 14.58
N THR A 194 -2.35 28.57 14.67
CA THR A 194 -3.23 29.14 13.64
C THR A 194 -2.51 29.43 12.32
N HIS A 195 -1.19 29.44 12.29
CA HIS A 195 -0.41 29.69 11.07
C HIS A 195 -0.14 28.42 10.24
N LEU A 196 -0.52 27.23 10.70
CA LEU A 196 -0.60 26.05 9.84
C LEU A 196 -1.90 26.01 9.03
N THR A 197 -2.91 26.76 9.45
CA THR A 197 -4.02 27.15 8.61
C THR A 197 -3.65 28.48 7.94
N LEU A 198 -3.63 28.51 6.61
CA LEU A 198 -3.46 29.77 5.87
C LEU A 198 -4.33 30.86 6.51
N PRO A 199 -3.82 32.07 6.75
CA PRO A 199 -4.59 33.16 7.36
C PRO A 199 -5.65 33.62 6.36
N THR A 200 -6.80 32.96 6.36
CA THR A 200 -7.96 33.32 5.53
C THR A 200 -9.09 33.97 6.35
N THR A 201 -8.88 34.21 7.64
CA THR A 201 -9.80 34.99 8.43
C THR A 201 -9.18 36.37 8.72
N PRO A 202 -9.69 37.45 8.11
CA PRO A 202 -9.44 38.79 8.64
C PRO A 202 -10.07 38.87 10.02
N TYR A 203 -9.41 39.51 10.96
CA TYR A 203 -9.86 39.82 12.31
C TYR A 203 -11.23 40.47 12.33
#